data_bf83d2b77e72190a0c1ff2278a842dee
#
_entry.id   bf83d2b77e72190a0c1ff2278a842dee
#
_cell.length_a   1.000
_cell.length_b   1.000
_cell.length_c   1.000
_cell.angle_alpha   90.00
_cell.angle_beta   90.00
_cell.angle_gamma   90.00
#
_symmetry.space_group_name_H-M   'P 1'
#
loop_
_entity.id
_entity.type
_entity.pdbx_description
1 polymer ?
#
loop_
_entity_poly.entity_id
_entity_poly.type
_entity_poly.pdbx_seq_one_letter_code
_entity_poly.pdbx_strand_id
1 'polypeptide(L)'
;MVIDANIYWFDEKIFHDDAYAEQFLAEVPRLYQTEGKMEILPNGRKQVVIEKPFGYANVNYVEGDYILENILADMDQSGIDVGILKLPCYHEWLSLELCKKFNDGMADFAKRSGGRLRGLGVVPPRASQAVKDEIDRCLNTLGFTGLQMVAHYGDHYLDDEQFAEFFEYINELGLTVYIHHNPVPVEFNQLYEYNNVRRSYGRNVDQGTAIMRELFSGFFDKFPNIKFVHSMLGGGFFAFKNLILPKKATKAEDVQRFQTDNGDIARHLEKNLFFEMSHAQPWGKDQLEAAVKILGADHIIYGSSYPVRKEWLTAGPDFVRALDISDSDKDMILTENAKRLYRL
;
A
#
# COMPACT_ATOMS: atom_id res chain seq x y z
N MET A 1 -4.95 4.78 -22.06
CA MET A 1 -5.03 5.30 -20.67
C MET A 1 -3.98 4.64 -19.82
N VAL A 2 -3.36 5.38 -18.92
CA VAL A 2 -2.45 4.82 -17.90
C VAL A 2 -2.91 5.29 -16.53
N ILE A 3 -2.99 4.37 -15.57
CA ILE A 3 -3.38 4.67 -14.20
C ILE A 3 -2.20 4.33 -13.29
N ASP A 4 -1.71 5.32 -12.55
CA ASP A 4 -0.73 5.11 -11.49
C ASP A 4 -1.46 4.88 -10.16
N ALA A 5 -1.45 3.65 -9.68
CA ALA A 5 -2.14 3.30 -8.43
C ALA A 5 -1.34 3.61 -7.16
N ASN A 6 -0.22 4.35 -7.26
CA ASN A 6 0.64 4.64 -6.12
C ASN A 6 1.33 6.00 -6.22
N ILE A 7 0.57 7.07 -6.04
CA ILE A 7 1.10 8.43 -5.87
C ILE A 7 0.96 8.82 -4.39
N TYR A 8 2.04 9.14 -3.73
CA TYR A 8 2.00 9.61 -2.36
C TYR A 8 1.56 11.06 -2.28
N TRP A 9 0.73 11.33 -1.31
CA TRP A 9 0.33 12.67 -0.92
C TRP A 9 0.54 12.85 0.60
N PHE A 10 1.06 14.00 0.98
CA PHE A 10 1.17 14.42 2.36
C PHE A 10 0.70 15.87 2.45
N ASP A 11 0.04 16.24 3.53
CA ASP A 11 -0.53 17.59 3.61
C ASP A 11 0.58 18.63 3.83
N GLU A 12 0.85 19.46 2.83
CA GLU A 12 1.84 20.53 2.89
C GLU A 12 1.56 21.54 4.04
N LYS A 13 0.32 21.62 4.52
CA LYS A 13 -0.02 22.46 5.68
C LYS A 13 0.75 22.09 6.94
N ILE A 14 1.15 20.82 7.09
CA ILE A 14 1.96 20.36 8.24
C ILE A 14 3.27 21.15 8.36
N PHE A 15 3.86 21.59 7.24
CA PHE A 15 5.10 22.36 7.26
C PHE A 15 4.90 23.82 7.64
N HIS A 16 3.66 24.33 7.65
CA HIS A 16 3.34 25.74 7.86
C HIS A 16 2.40 26.01 9.04
N ASP A 17 1.82 24.96 9.64
CA ASP A 17 0.94 25.00 10.80
C ASP A 17 1.58 24.20 11.94
N ASP A 18 2.16 24.91 12.90
CA ASP A 18 2.88 24.30 14.01
C ASP A 18 1.97 23.42 14.87
N ALA A 19 0.69 23.78 15.07
CA ALA A 19 -0.25 22.97 15.85
C ALA A 19 -0.60 21.66 15.12
N TYR A 20 -0.72 21.71 13.80
CA TYR A 20 -0.93 20.50 12.99
C TYR A 20 0.31 19.59 13.02
N ALA A 21 1.50 20.18 12.89
CA ALA A 21 2.75 19.44 12.99
C ALA A 21 2.93 18.77 14.36
N GLU A 22 2.68 19.51 15.44
CA GLU A 22 2.75 18.99 16.81
C GLU A 22 1.76 17.84 17.03
N GLN A 23 0.50 17.99 16.59
CA GLN A 23 -0.49 16.93 16.67
C GLN A 23 -0.03 15.67 15.92
N PHE A 24 0.44 15.80 14.68
CA PHE A 24 0.92 14.65 13.89
C PHE A 24 2.11 13.96 14.57
N LEU A 25 3.11 14.72 15.00
CA LEU A 25 4.30 14.18 15.64
C LEU A 25 3.99 13.52 17.00
N ALA A 26 2.99 14.05 17.74
CA ALA A 26 2.54 13.44 18.99
C ALA A 26 1.83 12.10 18.79
N GLU A 27 1.15 11.92 17.66
CA GLU A 27 0.41 10.71 17.32
C GLU A 27 1.26 9.68 16.55
N VAL A 28 2.47 10.04 16.09
CA VAL A 28 3.42 9.04 15.57
C VAL A 28 3.69 8.00 16.67
N PRO A 29 3.42 6.72 16.43
CA PRO A 29 3.50 5.72 17.48
C PRO A 29 4.91 5.64 18.06
N ARG A 30 5.03 5.87 19.36
CA ARG A 30 6.30 5.66 20.08
C ARG A 30 6.56 4.19 20.41
N LEU A 31 5.58 3.35 20.17
CA LEU A 31 5.72 1.90 20.21
C LEU A 31 6.80 1.47 19.21
N TYR A 32 7.53 0.42 19.56
CA TYR A 32 8.56 -0.14 18.69
C TYR A 32 9.71 0.82 18.38
N GLN A 33 10.04 1.69 19.32
CA GLN A 33 11.14 2.65 19.16
C GLN A 33 10.96 3.58 17.95
N THR A 34 9.72 4.01 17.69
CA THR A 34 9.43 4.98 16.64
C THR A 34 9.42 6.39 17.19
N GLU A 35 10.03 7.33 16.47
CA GLU A 35 10.03 8.76 16.80
C GLU A 35 9.86 9.59 15.53
N GLY A 36 9.06 10.66 15.63
CA GLY A 36 8.91 11.66 14.58
C GLY A 36 9.49 13.01 15.01
N LYS A 37 10.17 13.70 14.10
CA LYS A 37 10.71 15.04 14.35
C LYS A 37 10.62 15.92 13.10
N MET A 38 10.55 17.23 13.31
CA MET A 38 10.68 18.23 12.25
C MET A 38 12.15 18.70 12.21
N GLU A 39 12.71 18.74 11.01
CA GLU A 39 14.07 19.21 10.75
C GLU A 39 14.06 20.26 9.65
N ILE A 40 15.10 21.10 9.59
CA ILE A 40 15.33 22.06 8.52
C ILE A 40 16.51 21.58 7.70
N LEU A 41 16.28 21.39 6.41
CA LEU A 41 17.32 21.00 5.46
C LEU A 41 18.28 22.16 5.16
N PRO A 42 19.49 21.90 4.63
CA PRO A 42 20.47 22.94 4.30
C PRO A 42 19.96 23.99 3.29
N ASN A 43 18.94 23.65 2.49
CA ASN A 43 18.28 24.55 1.55
C ASN A 43 17.11 25.36 2.16
N GLY A 44 16.89 25.25 3.46
CA GLY A 44 15.83 25.93 4.20
C GLY A 44 14.46 25.26 4.17
N ARG A 45 14.26 24.19 3.39
CA ARG A 45 13.00 23.41 3.39
C ARG A 45 12.84 22.65 4.69
N LYS A 46 11.62 22.53 5.17
CA LYS A 46 11.29 21.67 6.31
C LYS A 46 11.16 20.19 5.86
N GLN A 47 11.47 19.28 6.75
CA GLN A 47 11.14 17.88 6.56
C GLN A 47 10.64 17.25 7.86
N VAL A 48 9.69 16.36 7.77
CA VAL A 48 9.34 15.40 8.82
C VAL A 48 10.19 14.15 8.64
N VAL A 49 10.93 13.76 9.66
CA VAL A 49 11.71 12.53 9.68
C VAL A 49 11.07 11.57 10.67
N ILE A 50 10.80 10.35 10.23
CA ILE A 50 10.34 9.26 11.11
C ILE A 50 11.47 8.25 11.25
N GLU A 51 11.90 8.02 12.47
CA GLU A 51 12.88 7.01 12.84
C GLU A 51 12.17 5.75 13.36
N LYS A 52 12.63 4.58 12.92
CA LYS A 52 12.19 3.28 13.42
C LYS A 52 13.25 2.22 13.10
N PRO A 53 13.97 1.70 14.12
CA PRO A 53 14.01 2.16 15.51
C PRO A 53 14.70 3.51 15.66
N PHE A 54 14.75 4.05 16.87
CA PHE A 54 15.46 5.29 17.20
C PHE A 54 16.88 5.31 16.62
N GLY A 55 17.27 6.43 16.04
CA GLY A 55 18.56 6.61 15.37
C GLY A 55 18.61 6.11 13.92
N TYR A 56 17.54 5.50 13.41
CA TYR A 56 17.47 4.99 12.04
C TYR A 56 16.33 5.65 11.27
N ALA A 57 16.63 6.72 10.53
CA ALA A 57 15.66 7.38 9.65
C ALA A 57 15.09 6.36 8.65
N ASN A 58 13.77 6.28 8.57
CA ASN A 58 13.08 5.32 7.74
C ASN A 58 12.18 5.99 6.69
N VAL A 59 11.51 7.08 7.05
CA VAL A 59 10.67 7.87 6.16
C VAL A 59 11.00 9.35 6.33
N ASN A 60 10.99 10.07 5.22
CA ASN A 60 11.18 11.50 5.17
C ASN A 60 10.08 12.11 4.30
N TYR A 61 9.34 13.08 4.84
CA TYR A 61 8.40 13.90 4.10
C TYR A 61 8.99 15.29 3.97
N VAL A 62 9.14 15.78 2.76
CA VAL A 62 9.85 17.02 2.50
C VAL A 62 8.90 18.06 1.94
N GLU A 63 8.93 19.27 2.52
CA GLU A 63 8.18 20.42 2.08
C GLU A 63 8.39 20.70 0.58
N GLY A 64 7.29 20.89 -0.16
CA GLY A 64 7.31 21.15 -1.59
C GLY A 64 7.37 19.90 -2.50
N ASP A 65 7.40 18.71 -1.93
CA ASP A 65 7.35 17.48 -2.73
C ASP A 65 5.91 17.12 -3.15
N TYR A 66 4.90 17.66 -2.45
CA TYR A 66 3.48 17.32 -2.63
C TYR A 66 2.68 18.47 -3.25
N ILE A 67 3.27 19.18 -4.21
CA ILE A 67 2.64 20.31 -4.91
C ILE A 67 1.83 19.79 -6.11
N LEU A 68 0.54 20.16 -6.17
CA LEU A 68 -0.40 19.67 -7.17
C LEU A 68 0.07 19.92 -8.60
N GLU A 69 0.49 21.13 -8.88
CA GLU A 69 0.92 21.56 -10.22
C GLU A 69 2.13 20.75 -10.71
N ASN A 70 3.06 20.44 -9.80
CA ASN A 70 4.22 19.63 -10.13
C ASN A 70 3.81 18.16 -10.41
N ILE A 71 2.93 17.61 -9.59
CA ILE A 71 2.42 16.24 -9.76
C ILE A 71 1.71 16.11 -11.11
N LEU A 72 0.81 17.05 -11.43
CA LEU A 72 0.08 17.03 -12.70
C LEU A 72 1.01 17.20 -13.91
N ALA A 73 1.98 18.11 -13.84
CA ALA A 73 2.96 18.31 -14.92
C ALA A 73 3.81 17.04 -15.15
N ASP A 74 4.22 16.37 -14.07
CA ASP A 74 5.00 15.14 -14.16
C ASP A 74 4.15 13.95 -14.67
N MET A 75 2.87 13.87 -14.32
CA MET A 75 1.91 12.92 -14.88
C MET A 75 1.72 13.15 -16.39
N ASP A 76 1.57 14.41 -16.82
CA ASP A 76 1.43 14.75 -18.25
C ASP A 76 2.67 14.36 -19.05
N GLN A 77 3.86 14.64 -18.51
CA GLN A 77 5.14 14.23 -19.12
C GLN A 77 5.24 12.72 -19.26
N SER A 78 4.62 11.96 -18.35
CA SER A 78 4.71 10.50 -18.27
C SER A 78 3.58 9.78 -19.00
N GLY A 79 2.61 10.52 -19.55
CA GLY A 79 1.41 9.96 -20.16
C GLY A 79 0.52 9.21 -19.17
N ILE A 80 0.52 9.63 -17.91
CA ILE A 80 -0.36 9.08 -16.87
C ILE A 80 -1.64 9.89 -16.82
N ASP A 81 -2.77 9.24 -17.04
CA ASP A 81 -4.08 9.88 -17.10
C ASP A 81 -4.71 10.07 -15.74
N VAL A 82 -4.58 9.08 -14.85
CA VAL A 82 -5.17 9.07 -13.51
C VAL A 82 -4.15 8.59 -12.49
N GLY A 83 -4.11 9.25 -11.33
CA GLY A 83 -3.31 8.86 -10.17
C GLY A 83 -4.17 8.53 -8.96
N ILE A 84 -3.80 7.49 -8.20
CA ILE A 84 -4.41 7.15 -6.91
C ILE A 84 -3.53 7.66 -5.79
N LEU A 85 -4.08 8.62 -5.04
CA LEU A 85 -3.39 9.24 -3.91
C LEU A 85 -3.46 8.37 -2.66
N LYS A 86 -2.36 8.35 -1.94
CA LYS A 86 -2.22 7.67 -0.65
C LYS A 86 -1.34 8.46 0.29
N LEU A 87 -1.56 8.31 1.59
CA LEU A 87 -0.55 8.70 2.57
C LEU A 87 0.68 7.80 2.42
N PRO A 88 1.89 8.35 2.49
CA PRO A 88 3.09 7.53 2.71
C PRO A 88 3.00 6.82 4.06
N CYS A 89 3.92 5.91 4.36
CA CYS A 89 3.95 5.15 5.63
C CYS A 89 3.64 5.99 6.87
N TYR A 90 3.33 5.33 8.00
CA TYR A 90 3.09 5.94 9.32
C TYR A 90 1.75 6.64 9.51
N HIS A 91 0.72 5.96 9.08
CA HIS A 91 -0.64 6.27 9.54
C HIS A 91 -1.17 5.19 10.52
N GLU A 92 -0.24 4.40 11.07
CA GLU A 92 -0.55 3.44 12.12
C GLU A 92 -1.07 4.17 13.36
N TRP A 93 -2.20 3.72 13.88
CA TRP A 93 -2.77 4.21 15.14
C TRP A 93 -3.07 5.72 15.22
N LEU A 94 -3.07 6.43 14.11
CA LEU A 94 -3.53 7.82 14.09
C LEU A 94 -4.95 7.90 14.67
N SER A 95 -5.23 8.98 15.40
CA SER A 95 -6.59 9.25 15.88
C SER A 95 -7.55 9.41 14.71
N LEU A 96 -8.82 9.13 14.94
CA LEU A 96 -9.86 9.39 13.94
C LEU A 96 -9.93 10.88 13.55
N GLU A 97 -9.63 11.77 14.50
CA GLU A 97 -9.59 13.21 14.24
C GLU A 97 -8.50 13.56 13.23
N LEU A 98 -7.29 13.05 13.40
CA LEU A 98 -6.19 13.28 12.50
C LEU A 98 -6.43 12.60 11.14
N CYS A 99 -6.98 11.39 11.12
CA CYS A 99 -7.40 10.72 9.88
C CYS A 99 -8.40 11.58 9.10
N LYS A 100 -9.40 12.19 9.77
CA LYS A 100 -10.37 13.10 9.12
C LYS A 100 -9.69 14.32 8.50
N LYS A 101 -8.70 14.91 9.18
CA LYS A 101 -7.94 16.05 8.63
C LYS A 101 -7.19 15.62 7.35
N PHE A 102 -6.53 14.48 7.35
CA PHE A 102 -5.87 13.95 6.16
C PHE A 102 -6.87 13.63 5.04
N ASN A 103 -7.99 13.01 5.35
CA ASN A 103 -9.02 12.70 4.36
C ASN A 103 -9.57 13.98 3.71
N ASP A 104 -9.84 15.01 4.49
CA ASP A 104 -10.33 16.31 3.99
C ASP A 104 -9.28 16.99 3.08
N GLY A 105 -8.02 17.02 3.51
CA GLY A 105 -6.92 17.59 2.74
C GLY A 105 -6.70 16.84 1.41
N MET A 106 -6.70 15.51 1.44
CA MET A 106 -6.55 14.68 0.25
C MET A 106 -7.73 14.85 -0.72
N ALA A 107 -8.95 14.94 -0.20
CA ALA A 107 -10.14 15.15 -1.02
C ALA A 107 -10.13 16.53 -1.71
N ASP A 108 -9.74 17.59 -1.00
CA ASP A 108 -9.57 18.93 -1.58
C ASP A 108 -8.49 18.91 -2.68
N PHE A 109 -7.36 18.26 -2.40
CA PHE A 109 -6.28 18.12 -3.37
C PHE A 109 -6.71 17.36 -4.62
N ALA A 110 -7.40 16.23 -4.45
CA ALA A 110 -7.94 15.44 -5.56
C ALA A 110 -8.98 16.25 -6.37
N LYS A 111 -9.87 16.99 -5.70
CA LYS A 111 -10.87 17.84 -6.36
C LYS A 111 -10.21 18.92 -7.23
N ARG A 112 -9.16 19.58 -6.75
CA ARG A 112 -8.43 20.60 -7.51
C ARG A 112 -7.69 20.04 -8.73
N SER A 113 -7.45 18.75 -8.79
CA SER A 113 -6.80 18.09 -9.95
C SER A 113 -7.69 18.00 -11.19
N GLY A 114 -8.95 18.46 -11.14
CA GLY A 114 -9.87 18.36 -12.27
C GLY A 114 -10.24 16.91 -12.67
N GLY A 115 -10.16 15.98 -11.71
CA GLY A 115 -10.50 14.58 -11.94
C GLY A 115 -9.32 13.67 -12.31
N ARG A 116 -8.09 14.22 -12.32
CA ARG A 116 -6.86 13.45 -12.59
C ARG A 116 -6.41 12.60 -11.40
N LEU A 117 -6.83 12.97 -10.20
CA LEU A 117 -6.44 12.27 -8.96
C LEU A 117 -7.67 11.74 -8.22
N ARG A 118 -7.50 10.61 -7.57
CA ARG A 118 -8.48 9.97 -6.68
C ARG A 118 -7.79 9.61 -5.38
N GLY A 119 -8.50 9.69 -4.26
CA GLY A 119 -7.96 9.37 -2.94
C GLY A 119 -8.34 8.00 -2.43
N LEU A 120 -7.55 7.48 -1.51
CA LEU A 120 -7.89 6.36 -0.64
C LEU A 120 -8.07 6.88 0.79
N GLY A 121 -9.19 6.51 1.42
CA GLY A 121 -9.50 6.94 2.79
C GLY A 121 -8.58 6.28 3.81
N VAL A 122 -8.26 7.01 4.87
CA VAL A 122 -7.49 6.53 6.00
C VAL A 122 -8.35 6.58 7.26
N VAL A 123 -8.45 5.48 7.99
CA VAL A 123 -9.15 5.39 9.26
C VAL A 123 -8.38 4.46 10.21
N PRO A 124 -8.47 4.66 11.54
CA PRO A 124 -7.95 3.67 12.46
C PRO A 124 -8.78 2.37 12.37
N PRO A 125 -8.18 1.16 12.46
CA PRO A 125 -8.89 -0.11 12.31
C PRO A 125 -9.69 -0.45 13.58
N ARG A 126 -10.71 0.34 13.87
CA ARG A 126 -11.59 0.20 15.05
C ARG A 126 -13.04 0.08 14.62
N ALA A 127 -13.81 -0.74 15.32
CA ALA A 127 -15.21 -1.02 15.00
C ALA A 127 -16.20 0.01 15.58
N SER A 128 -15.78 1.24 15.86
CA SER A 128 -16.70 2.25 16.40
C SER A 128 -17.61 2.81 15.32
N GLN A 129 -18.83 3.25 15.69
CA GLN A 129 -19.75 3.90 14.77
C GLN A 129 -19.11 5.13 14.10
N ALA A 130 -18.33 5.92 14.84
CA ALA A 130 -17.65 7.08 14.30
C ALA A 130 -16.62 6.74 13.20
N VAL A 131 -15.99 5.57 13.25
CA VAL A 131 -15.11 5.08 12.18
C VAL A 131 -15.93 4.63 10.98
N LYS A 132 -17.04 3.91 11.18
CA LYS A 132 -17.95 3.51 10.10
C LYS A 132 -18.52 4.74 9.38
N ASP A 133 -18.96 5.75 10.12
CA ASP A 133 -19.43 7.02 9.55
C ASP A 133 -18.35 7.73 8.72
N GLU A 134 -17.10 7.66 9.16
CA GLU A 134 -15.98 8.26 8.39
C GLU A 134 -15.68 7.46 7.13
N ILE A 135 -15.75 6.13 7.16
CA ILE A 135 -15.64 5.29 5.95
C ILE A 135 -16.73 5.68 4.95
N ASP A 136 -17.97 5.76 5.40
CA ASP A 136 -19.10 6.17 4.55
C ASP A 136 -18.90 7.58 4.00
N ARG A 137 -18.38 8.51 4.80
CA ARG A 137 -18.06 9.86 4.36
C ARG A 137 -16.96 9.85 3.28
N CYS A 138 -15.91 9.07 3.46
CA CYS A 138 -14.83 8.92 2.48
C CYS A 138 -15.37 8.45 1.12
N LEU A 139 -16.24 7.44 1.13
CA LEU A 139 -16.76 6.84 -0.09
C LEU A 139 -17.84 7.71 -0.76
N ASN A 140 -18.80 8.21 0.02
CA ASN A 140 -20.02 8.82 -0.51
C ASN A 140 -19.95 10.34 -0.62
N THR A 141 -19.10 11.01 0.19
CA THR A 141 -19.00 12.47 0.24
C THR A 141 -17.68 12.96 -0.33
N LEU A 142 -16.56 12.36 0.06
CA LEU A 142 -15.22 12.76 -0.41
C LEU A 142 -14.86 12.14 -1.76
N GLY A 143 -15.60 11.14 -2.24
CA GLY A 143 -15.41 10.51 -3.54
C GLY A 143 -14.17 9.62 -3.62
N PHE A 144 -13.76 9.04 -2.50
CA PHE A 144 -12.66 8.09 -2.46
C PHE A 144 -13.05 6.75 -3.06
N THR A 145 -12.07 6.04 -3.61
CA THR A 145 -12.28 4.82 -4.38
C THR A 145 -11.99 3.55 -3.59
N GLY A 146 -11.66 3.67 -2.33
CA GLY A 146 -11.32 2.59 -1.41
C GLY A 146 -10.63 3.11 -0.16
N LEU A 147 -10.04 2.22 0.58
CA LEU A 147 -9.28 2.55 1.79
C LEU A 147 -7.80 2.19 1.64
N GLN A 148 -6.99 2.81 2.47
CA GLN A 148 -5.60 2.47 2.67
C GLN A 148 -5.39 2.00 4.10
N MET A 149 -4.64 0.92 4.27
CA MET A 149 -4.17 0.39 5.54
C MET A 149 -2.68 0.07 5.47
N VAL A 150 -2.07 -0.24 6.60
CA VAL A 150 -0.72 -0.79 6.68
C VAL A 150 -0.78 -2.29 6.98
N ALA A 151 0.30 -3.00 6.68
CA ALA A 151 0.37 -4.46 6.82
C ALA A 151 0.16 -4.95 8.26
N HIS A 152 0.59 -4.14 9.25
CA HIS A 152 0.34 -4.40 10.66
C HIS A 152 0.22 -3.10 11.47
N TYR A 153 -0.49 -3.17 12.58
CA TYR A 153 -0.65 -2.08 13.54
C TYR A 153 -0.01 -2.50 14.85
N GLY A 154 1.13 -1.90 15.16
CA GLY A 154 1.94 -2.38 16.26
C GLY A 154 2.45 -3.80 16.00
N ASP A 155 2.22 -4.74 16.92
CA ASP A 155 2.60 -6.16 16.78
C ASP A 155 1.50 -7.02 16.13
N HIS A 156 0.42 -6.40 15.63
CA HIS A 156 -0.77 -7.10 15.18
C HIS A 156 -0.93 -6.97 13.67
N TYR A 157 -0.79 -8.07 12.94
CA TYR A 157 -1.16 -8.16 11.53
C TYR A 157 -2.68 -8.13 11.37
N LEU A 158 -3.15 -7.88 10.15
CA LEU A 158 -4.57 -7.62 9.87
C LEU A 158 -5.50 -8.81 10.15
N ASP A 159 -4.97 -10.02 10.25
CA ASP A 159 -5.72 -11.23 10.62
C ASP A 159 -5.94 -11.38 12.13
N ASP A 160 -5.42 -10.49 12.95
CA ASP A 160 -5.63 -10.51 14.41
C ASP A 160 -7.11 -10.26 14.75
N GLU A 161 -7.62 -11.02 15.73
CA GLU A 161 -9.03 -11.00 16.10
C GLU A 161 -9.54 -9.61 16.56
N GLN A 162 -8.66 -8.77 17.09
CA GLN A 162 -9.04 -7.40 17.48
C GLN A 162 -9.56 -6.54 16.31
N PHE A 163 -9.23 -6.89 15.07
CA PHE A 163 -9.69 -6.19 13.88
C PHE A 163 -10.94 -6.81 13.24
N ALA A 164 -11.43 -7.93 13.75
CA ALA A 164 -12.48 -8.70 13.12
C ALA A 164 -13.76 -7.87 12.88
N GLU A 165 -14.27 -7.17 13.89
CA GLU A 165 -15.49 -6.35 13.77
C GLU A 165 -15.29 -5.18 12.76
N PHE A 166 -14.09 -4.64 12.64
CA PHE A 166 -13.78 -3.64 11.62
C PHE A 166 -13.87 -4.25 10.22
N PHE A 167 -13.29 -5.44 10.02
CA PHE A 167 -13.33 -6.12 8.73
C PHE A 167 -14.70 -6.69 8.37
N GLU A 168 -15.57 -6.98 9.31
CA GLU A 168 -16.98 -7.28 9.03
C GLU A 168 -17.62 -6.15 8.22
N TYR A 169 -17.47 -4.90 8.69
CA TYR A 169 -18.01 -3.74 7.99
C TYR A 169 -17.37 -3.52 6.61
N ILE A 170 -16.05 -3.66 6.51
CA ILE A 170 -15.35 -3.55 5.22
C ILE A 170 -15.81 -4.63 4.23
N ASN A 171 -16.07 -5.84 4.73
CA ASN A 171 -16.57 -6.97 3.96
C ASN A 171 -18.01 -6.75 3.46
N GLU A 172 -18.89 -6.17 4.29
CA GLU A 172 -20.26 -5.79 3.89
C GLU A 172 -20.23 -4.81 2.71
N LEU A 173 -19.32 -3.85 2.72
CA LEU A 173 -19.16 -2.86 1.66
C LEU A 173 -18.44 -3.42 0.41
N GLY A 174 -17.79 -4.57 0.51
CA GLY A 174 -17.02 -5.20 -0.57
C GLY A 174 -15.90 -4.30 -1.09
N LEU A 175 -15.16 -3.67 -0.19
CA LEU A 175 -14.18 -2.65 -0.54
C LEU A 175 -12.87 -3.24 -1.07
N THR A 176 -12.22 -2.42 -1.89
CA THR A 176 -10.80 -2.54 -2.19
C THR A 176 -10.01 -1.78 -1.13
N VAL A 177 -9.06 -2.46 -0.49
CA VAL A 177 -8.16 -1.91 0.51
C VAL A 177 -6.73 -2.05 0.03
N TYR A 178 -6.04 -0.94 -0.09
CA TYR A 178 -4.61 -0.94 -0.38
C TYR A 178 -3.81 -1.19 0.89
N ILE A 179 -2.94 -2.20 0.86
CA ILE A 179 -2.10 -2.57 2.00
C ILE A 179 -0.68 -2.05 1.77
N HIS A 180 -0.34 -0.98 2.47
CA HIS A 180 1.00 -0.40 2.45
C HIS A 180 1.91 -1.20 3.39
N HIS A 181 3.18 -1.36 3.02
CA HIS A 181 4.18 -1.95 3.91
C HIS A 181 4.46 -1.03 5.11
N ASN A 182 4.77 -1.62 6.24
CA ASN A 182 5.44 -0.92 7.33
C ASN A 182 6.95 -0.84 7.05
N PRO A 183 7.68 0.02 7.76
CA PRO A 183 9.12 0.12 7.59
C PRO A 183 9.90 -1.16 7.85
N VAL A 184 9.43 -1.95 8.83
CA VAL A 184 10.00 -3.24 9.21
C VAL A 184 8.89 -4.17 9.69
N PRO A 185 9.02 -5.50 9.52
CA PRO A 185 8.11 -6.48 10.07
C PRO A 185 8.10 -6.46 11.61
N VAL A 186 7.10 -7.09 12.20
CA VAL A 186 7.03 -7.32 13.63
C VAL A 186 8.24 -8.15 14.08
N GLU A 187 8.86 -7.77 15.21
CA GLU A 187 10.03 -8.43 15.81
C GLU A 187 11.27 -8.53 14.90
N PHE A 188 11.35 -7.71 13.87
CA PHE A 188 12.44 -7.74 12.89
C PHE A 188 13.57 -6.78 13.30
N ASN A 189 14.53 -7.25 14.07
CA ASN A 189 15.63 -6.44 14.63
C ASN A 189 17.04 -6.83 14.14
N GLN A 190 17.17 -7.81 13.27
CA GLN A 190 18.45 -8.38 12.87
C GLN A 190 19.23 -7.52 11.84
N LEU A 191 18.55 -6.63 11.12
CA LEU A 191 19.12 -5.94 9.96
C LEU A 191 18.90 -4.42 9.98
N TYR A 192 18.64 -3.83 11.16
CA TYR A 192 18.39 -2.40 11.29
C TYR A 192 19.55 -1.52 10.86
N GLU A 193 20.77 -1.98 11.09
CA GLU A 193 22.00 -1.23 10.79
C GLU A 193 22.20 -0.98 9.28
N TYR A 194 21.67 -1.85 8.44
CA TYR A 194 21.86 -1.81 7.00
C TYR A 194 20.70 -1.08 6.32
N ASN A 195 20.90 0.20 6.00
CA ASN A 195 19.83 1.07 5.50
C ASN A 195 19.07 0.47 4.30
N ASN A 196 19.76 0.01 3.27
CA ASN A 196 19.11 -0.57 2.09
C ASN A 196 18.36 -1.88 2.43
N VAL A 197 18.93 -2.71 3.32
CA VAL A 197 18.31 -3.95 3.74
C VAL A 197 17.06 -3.65 4.57
N ARG A 198 17.14 -2.73 5.52
CA ARG A 198 15.98 -2.29 6.32
C ARG A 198 14.86 -1.72 5.45
N ARG A 199 15.19 -0.77 4.55
CA ARG A 199 14.20 -0.06 3.72
C ARG A 199 13.68 -0.86 2.53
N SER A 200 14.39 -1.86 2.07
CA SER A 200 13.97 -2.69 0.93
C SER A 200 13.58 -4.10 1.37
N TYR A 201 14.53 -4.88 1.85
CA TYR A 201 14.28 -6.27 2.26
C TYR A 201 13.27 -6.36 3.43
N GLY A 202 13.41 -5.54 4.47
CA GLY A 202 12.48 -5.54 5.61
C GLY A 202 11.03 -5.27 5.20
N ARG A 203 10.81 -4.31 4.30
CA ARG A 203 9.48 -4.00 3.77
C ARG A 203 8.90 -5.14 2.92
N ASN A 204 9.74 -5.83 2.14
CA ASN A 204 9.30 -7.00 1.39
C ASN A 204 8.93 -8.16 2.32
N VAL A 205 9.72 -8.40 3.38
CA VAL A 205 9.41 -9.43 4.38
C VAL A 205 8.09 -9.10 5.10
N ASP A 206 7.85 -7.84 5.45
CA ASP A 206 6.60 -7.42 6.07
C ASP A 206 5.38 -7.74 5.19
N GLN A 207 5.40 -7.34 3.92
CA GLN A 207 4.32 -7.64 2.98
C GLN A 207 4.13 -9.14 2.76
N GLY A 208 5.22 -9.88 2.60
CA GLY A 208 5.16 -11.34 2.47
C GLY A 208 4.55 -12.00 3.70
N THR A 209 4.93 -11.56 4.90
CA THR A 209 4.37 -12.05 6.17
C THR A 209 2.87 -11.77 6.25
N ALA A 210 2.43 -10.56 5.92
CA ALA A 210 1.01 -10.19 5.92
C ALA A 210 0.20 -11.13 5.01
N ILE A 211 0.63 -11.32 3.76
CA ILE A 211 -0.06 -12.20 2.81
C ILE A 211 -0.13 -13.66 3.31
N MET A 212 0.99 -14.18 3.87
CA MET A 212 0.99 -15.54 4.42
C MET A 212 -0.05 -15.68 5.54
N ARG A 213 -0.10 -14.72 6.45
CA ARG A 213 -1.08 -14.72 7.54
C ARG A 213 -2.50 -14.62 7.01
N GLU A 214 -2.79 -13.71 6.13
CA GLU A 214 -4.12 -13.52 5.53
C GLU A 214 -4.61 -14.78 4.79
N LEU A 215 -3.72 -15.49 4.11
CA LEU A 215 -4.07 -16.73 3.39
C LEU A 215 -4.30 -17.93 4.32
N PHE A 216 -3.49 -18.06 5.38
CA PHE A 216 -3.49 -19.27 6.20
C PHE A 216 -4.26 -19.15 7.52
N SER A 217 -4.68 -17.95 7.93
CA SER A 217 -5.49 -17.73 9.14
C SER A 217 -6.99 -17.97 8.95
N GLY A 218 -7.45 -18.16 7.71
CA GLY A 218 -8.89 -18.18 7.41
C GLY A 218 -9.51 -16.78 7.24
N PHE A 219 -8.70 -15.73 7.13
CA PHE A 219 -9.16 -14.36 7.00
C PHE A 219 -10.17 -14.17 5.84
N PHE A 220 -9.83 -14.65 4.65
CA PHE A 220 -10.71 -14.51 3.49
C PHE A 220 -11.90 -15.49 3.48
N ASP A 221 -11.88 -16.54 4.29
CA ASP A 221 -13.07 -17.37 4.53
C ASP A 221 -14.09 -16.57 5.36
N LYS A 222 -13.62 -15.81 6.35
CA LYS A 222 -14.42 -14.94 7.18
C LYS A 222 -14.88 -13.68 6.43
N PHE A 223 -14.02 -13.11 5.57
CA PHE A 223 -14.24 -11.85 4.85
C PHE A 223 -14.11 -11.98 3.31
N PRO A 224 -14.99 -12.76 2.66
CA PRO A 224 -14.80 -13.16 1.26
C PRO A 224 -15.02 -12.06 0.21
N ASN A 225 -15.54 -10.89 0.59
CA ASN A 225 -15.83 -9.80 -0.35
C ASN A 225 -14.74 -8.72 -0.40
N ILE A 226 -13.81 -8.74 0.56
CA ILE A 226 -12.69 -7.79 0.61
C ILE A 226 -11.69 -8.11 -0.52
N LYS A 227 -11.15 -7.05 -1.12
CA LYS A 227 -10.02 -7.15 -2.04
C LYS A 227 -8.84 -6.40 -1.45
N PHE A 228 -7.72 -7.08 -1.26
CA PHE A 228 -6.47 -6.47 -0.84
C PHE A 228 -5.55 -6.23 -2.03
N VAL A 229 -5.00 -5.03 -2.09
CA VAL A 229 -3.96 -4.65 -3.05
C VAL A 229 -2.66 -4.43 -2.28
N HIS A 230 -1.78 -5.41 -2.33
CA HIS A 230 -0.51 -5.37 -1.61
C HIS A 230 0.57 -4.61 -2.38
N SER A 231 1.26 -3.69 -1.70
CA SER A 231 2.40 -2.98 -2.26
C SER A 231 3.60 -3.91 -2.51
N MET A 232 4.54 -3.45 -3.32
CA MET A 232 5.82 -4.14 -3.57
C MET A 232 5.65 -5.59 -4.07
N LEU A 233 4.68 -5.84 -4.97
CA LEU A 233 4.33 -7.19 -5.44
C LEU A 233 4.13 -8.19 -4.30
N GLY A 234 3.52 -7.74 -3.19
CA GLY A 234 3.33 -8.56 -1.99
C GLY A 234 4.64 -9.00 -1.35
N GLY A 235 5.66 -8.13 -1.39
CA GLY A 235 6.98 -8.47 -0.88
C GLY A 235 7.71 -9.52 -1.72
N GLY A 236 7.43 -9.57 -3.01
CA GLY A 236 7.98 -10.61 -3.88
C GLY A 236 7.32 -11.98 -3.68
N PHE A 237 6.06 -11.99 -3.24
CA PHE A 237 5.28 -13.21 -2.99
C PHE A 237 5.33 -14.22 -4.13
N PHE A 238 5.42 -13.75 -5.38
CA PHE A 238 5.53 -14.60 -6.56
C PHE A 238 6.70 -15.60 -6.47
N ALA A 239 7.81 -15.21 -5.85
CA ALA A 239 8.97 -16.09 -5.70
C ALA A 239 8.70 -17.29 -4.78
N PHE A 240 7.76 -17.17 -3.85
CA PHE A 240 7.44 -18.18 -2.85
C PHE A 240 6.12 -18.90 -3.12
N LYS A 241 5.22 -18.33 -3.94
CA LYS A 241 3.87 -18.84 -4.19
C LYS A 241 3.84 -20.36 -4.41
N ASN A 242 4.66 -20.88 -5.32
CA ASN A 242 4.66 -22.29 -5.65
C ASN A 242 5.31 -23.21 -4.59
N LEU A 243 6.06 -22.64 -3.65
CA LEU A 243 6.66 -23.37 -2.54
C LEU A 243 5.70 -23.54 -1.37
N ILE A 244 4.88 -22.52 -1.12
CA ILE A 244 4.00 -22.46 0.06
C ILE A 244 2.58 -22.96 -0.22
N LEU A 245 2.11 -22.90 -1.47
CA LEU A 245 0.79 -23.41 -1.81
C LEU A 245 0.78 -24.93 -1.60
N PRO A 246 -0.19 -25.44 -0.85
CA PRO A 246 -0.31 -26.86 -0.61
C PRO A 246 -0.53 -27.61 -1.94
N LYS A 247 0.06 -28.78 -2.06
CA LYS A 247 -0.07 -29.66 -3.23
C LYS A 247 -0.91 -30.88 -2.86
N LYS A 248 -1.72 -31.38 -3.80
CA LYS A 248 -2.43 -32.63 -3.59
C LYS A 248 -1.44 -33.76 -3.32
N ALA A 249 -1.70 -34.52 -2.26
CA ALA A 249 -0.97 -35.77 -2.01
C ALA A 249 -1.13 -36.71 -3.21
N THR A 250 -0.03 -37.25 -3.69
CA THR A 250 -0.03 -38.23 -4.77
C THR A 250 -0.16 -39.65 -4.24
N LYS A 251 0.16 -39.87 -2.96
CA LYS A 251 0.06 -41.15 -2.24
C LYS A 251 -0.38 -40.92 -0.81
N ALA A 252 -0.97 -41.94 -0.19
CA ALA A 252 -1.43 -41.87 1.20
C ALA A 252 -0.32 -41.52 2.22
N GLU A 253 0.92 -41.97 1.94
CA GLU A 253 2.09 -41.67 2.75
C GLU A 253 2.65 -40.26 2.59
N ASP A 254 2.24 -39.48 1.57
CA ASP A 254 2.70 -38.12 1.33
C ASP A 254 2.07 -37.07 2.29
N VAL A 255 1.12 -37.48 3.06
CA VAL A 255 0.22 -36.65 3.85
C VAL A 255 0.90 -35.86 4.97
N GLN A 256 2.12 -36.18 5.34
CA GLN A 256 2.61 -35.76 6.66
C GLN A 256 3.47 -34.49 6.70
N ARG A 257 3.94 -33.97 5.58
CA ARG A 257 4.88 -32.86 5.55
C ARG A 257 4.28 -31.54 5.04
N PHE A 258 3.22 -31.63 4.25
CA PHE A 258 2.60 -30.48 3.62
C PHE A 258 1.08 -30.56 3.76
N GLN A 259 0.46 -29.43 4.00
CA GLN A 259 -0.99 -29.34 3.95
C GLN A 259 -1.45 -29.69 2.52
N THR A 260 -2.35 -30.63 2.40
CA THR A 260 -2.77 -31.17 1.10
C THR A 260 -4.13 -30.71 0.62
N ASP A 261 -4.93 -30.12 1.51
CA ASP A 261 -6.24 -29.56 1.20
C ASP A 261 -6.17 -28.02 1.29
N ASN A 262 -6.45 -27.36 0.17
CA ASN A 262 -6.31 -25.92 0.06
C ASN A 262 -7.13 -25.30 -1.06
N GLY A 263 -8.22 -25.93 -1.42
CA GLY A 263 -9.11 -25.39 -2.44
C GLY A 263 -9.46 -23.90 -2.18
N ASP A 264 -9.53 -23.53 -0.91
CA ASP A 264 -9.85 -22.17 -0.51
C ASP A 264 -8.70 -21.18 -0.69
N ILE A 265 -7.44 -21.57 -0.41
CA ILE A 265 -6.28 -20.69 -0.61
C ILE A 265 -6.10 -20.31 -2.07
N ALA A 266 -6.27 -21.23 -3.00
CA ALA A 266 -6.20 -20.94 -4.43
C ALA A 266 -7.30 -19.94 -4.84
N ARG A 267 -8.52 -20.14 -4.34
CA ARG A 267 -9.66 -19.24 -4.58
C ARG A 267 -9.41 -17.84 -4.00
N HIS A 268 -8.81 -17.74 -2.80
CA HIS A 268 -8.50 -16.47 -2.17
C HIS A 268 -7.43 -15.70 -2.93
N LEU A 269 -6.41 -16.38 -3.44
CA LEU A 269 -5.42 -15.78 -4.33
C LEU A 269 -6.07 -15.21 -5.60
N GLU A 270 -7.00 -15.94 -6.18
CA GLU A 270 -7.69 -15.50 -7.41
C GLU A 270 -8.68 -14.35 -7.16
N LYS A 271 -9.41 -14.38 -6.04
CA LYS A 271 -10.53 -13.46 -5.80
C LYS A 271 -10.15 -12.22 -4.99
N ASN A 272 -9.29 -12.38 -4.00
CA ASN A 272 -9.11 -11.41 -2.93
C ASN A 272 -7.77 -10.66 -2.97
N LEU A 273 -6.72 -11.24 -3.58
CA LEU A 273 -5.37 -10.67 -3.55
C LEU A 273 -4.94 -10.10 -4.89
N PHE A 274 -4.46 -8.86 -4.83
CA PHE A 274 -3.88 -8.11 -5.96
C PHE A 274 -2.55 -7.50 -5.53
N PHE A 275 -1.70 -7.18 -6.50
CA PHE A 275 -0.31 -6.83 -6.25
C PHE A 275 0.04 -5.54 -7.01
N GLU A 276 0.37 -4.50 -6.27
CA GLU A 276 0.86 -3.25 -6.83
C GLU A 276 2.39 -3.26 -6.80
N MET A 277 3.04 -2.86 -7.90
CA MET A 277 4.49 -3.05 -8.05
C MET A 277 5.35 -2.01 -7.32
N SER A 278 4.77 -0.95 -6.81
CA SER A 278 5.37 0.21 -6.12
C SER A 278 6.36 1.00 -6.96
N HIS A 279 7.09 0.35 -7.83
CA HIS A 279 8.02 0.93 -8.80
C HIS A 279 8.47 -0.18 -9.77
N ALA A 280 8.42 0.08 -11.06
CA ALA A 280 8.71 -0.95 -12.06
C ALA A 280 10.23 -1.20 -12.20
N GLN A 281 11.02 -0.14 -12.38
CA GLN A 281 12.43 -0.23 -12.73
C GLN A 281 13.31 -0.98 -11.72
N PRO A 282 13.17 -0.77 -10.39
CA PRO A 282 13.98 -1.49 -9.42
C PRO A 282 13.79 -3.01 -9.40
N TRP A 283 12.64 -3.52 -9.81
CA TRP A 283 12.45 -4.96 -9.98
C TRP A 283 13.28 -5.54 -11.13
N GLY A 284 13.43 -4.77 -12.24
CA GLY A 284 14.00 -5.29 -13.46
C GLY A 284 13.00 -6.12 -14.28
N LYS A 285 13.29 -6.28 -15.58
CA LYS A 285 12.40 -6.96 -16.52
C LYS A 285 12.17 -8.42 -16.15
N ASP A 286 13.24 -9.16 -15.91
CA ASP A 286 13.16 -10.61 -15.63
C ASP A 286 12.27 -10.92 -14.43
N GLN A 287 12.34 -10.11 -13.37
CA GLN A 287 11.53 -10.32 -12.18
C GLN A 287 10.08 -9.94 -12.41
N LEU A 288 9.79 -8.85 -13.15
CA LEU A 288 8.42 -8.46 -13.47
C LEU A 288 7.76 -9.47 -14.42
N GLU A 289 8.46 -9.96 -15.43
CA GLU A 289 7.97 -10.98 -16.34
C GLU A 289 7.71 -12.31 -15.61
N ALA A 290 8.59 -12.68 -14.66
CA ALA A 290 8.34 -13.82 -13.78
C ALA A 290 7.12 -13.62 -12.87
N ALA A 291 6.95 -12.42 -12.32
CA ALA A 291 5.77 -12.08 -11.51
C ALA A 291 4.48 -12.20 -12.32
N VAL A 292 4.44 -11.64 -13.53
CA VAL A 292 3.30 -11.75 -14.44
C VAL A 292 2.98 -13.21 -14.75
N LYS A 293 3.99 -14.01 -15.06
CA LYS A 293 3.81 -15.44 -15.37
C LYS A 293 3.27 -16.24 -14.17
N ILE A 294 3.65 -15.89 -12.95
CA ILE A 294 3.32 -16.66 -11.73
C ILE A 294 2.02 -16.17 -11.08
N LEU A 295 1.80 -14.88 -11.02
CA LEU A 295 0.63 -14.27 -10.37
C LEU A 295 -0.56 -14.15 -11.32
N GLY A 296 -0.30 -13.89 -12.61
CA GLY A 296 -1.27 -13.47 -13.61
C GLY A 296 -1.25 -11.94 -13.80
N ALA A 297 -1.30 -11.48 -15.04
CA ALA A 297 -1.34 -10.05 -15.36
C ALA A 297 -2.57 -9.35 -14.77
N ASP A 298 -3.70 -10.07 -14.66
CA ASP A 298 -4.98 -9.62 -14.11
C ASP A 298 -4.95 -9.37 -12.58
N HIS A 299 -3.86 -9.75 -11.93
CA HIS A 299 -3.61 -9.51 -10.50
C HIS A 299 -2.58 -8.40 -10.23
N ILE A 300 -1.90 -7.89 -11.26
CA ILE A 300 -0.82 -6.91 -11.07
C ILE A 300 -1.29 -5.52 -11.51
N ILE A 301 -0.90 -4.50 -10.73
CA ILE A 301 -1.25 -3.10 -10.97
C ILE A 301 0.02 -2.26 -10.99
N TYR A 302 0.10 -1.34 -11.94
CA TYR A 302 1.17 -0.36 -11.99
C TYR A 302 1.04 0.67 -10.87
N GLY A 303 2.18 1.05 -10.28
CA GLY A 303 2.33 2.16 -9.37
C GLY A 303 3.77 2.64 -9.33
N SER A 304 3.99 3.93 -9.10
CA SER A 304 5.31 4.57 -9.18
C SER A 304 5.96 4.85 -7.84
N SER A 305 5.20 4.95 -6.77
CA SER A 305 5.64 5.50 -5.47
C SER A 305 6.15 6.96 -5.57
N TYR A 306 5.67 7.72 -6.56
CA TYR A 306 6.00 9.15 -6.67
C TYR A 306 5.55 9.90 -5.39
N PRO A 307 6.30 10.87 -4.85
CA PRO A 307 7.50 11.52 -5.39
C PRO A 307 8.84 10.97 -4.86
N VAL A 308 8.89 9.74 -4.33
CA VAL A 308 10.14 9.16 -3.79
C VAL A 308 11.28 9.26 -4.81
N ARG A 309 10.99 8.95 -6.08
CA ARG A 309 11.86 9.19 -7.21
C ARG A 309 11.04 9.56 -8.44
N LYS A 310 11.36 10.70 -9.03
CA LYS A 310 10.66 11.21 -10.22
C LYS A 310 10.76 10.23 -11.40
N GLU A 311 11.93 9.63 -11.61
CA GLU A 311 12.17 8.70 -12.69
C GLU A 311 11.30 7.44 -12.65
N TRP A 312 10.79 7.05 -11.47
CA TRP A 312 9.88 5.91 -11.37
C TRP A 312 8.51 6.22 -11.98
N LEU A 313 8.08 7.45 -11.89
CA LEU A 313 6.88 7.91 -12.57
C LEU A 313 7.15 8.17 -14.05
N THR A 314 8.19 8.96 -14.39
CA THR A 314 8.40 9.44 -15.76
C THR A 314 8.82 8.37 -16.75
N ALA A 315 9.45 7.29 -16.31
CA ALA A 315 9.85 6.18 -17.15
C ALA A 315 9.15 4.86 -16.83
N GLY A 316 8.25 4.85 -15.82
CA GLY A 316 7.58 3.63 -15.36
C GLY A 316 6.66 3.00 -16.40
N PRO A 317 5.72 3.74 -17.01
CA PRO A 317 4.83 3.17 -18.03
C PRO A 317 5.59 2.59 -19.23
N ASP A 318 6.63 3.28 -19.70
CA ASP A 318 7.43 2.79 -20.82
C ASP A 318 8.27 1.57 -20.44
N PHE A 319 8.71 1.49 -19.20
CA PHE A 319 9.37 0.30 -18.68
C PHE A 319 8.45 -0.93 -18.71
N VAL A 320 7.18 -0.77 -18.29
CA VAL A 320 6.17 -1.84 -18.36
C VAL A 320 5.86 -2.21 -19.81
N ARG A 321 5.73 -1.23 -20.71
CA ARG A 321 5.53 -1.47 -22.14
C ARG A 321 6.66 -2.25 -22.81
N ALA A 322 7.88 -2.12 -22.26
CA ALA A 322 9.08 -2.78 -22.77
C ALA A 322 9.30 -4.21 -22.22
N LEU A 323 8.38 -4.73 -21.37
CA LEU A 323 8.40 -6.11 -20.90
C LEU A 323 8.06 -7.08 -22.05
N ASP A 324 8.66 -8.27 -22.02
CA ASP A 324 8.36 -9.36 -22.98
C ASP A 324 7.11 -10.16 -22.52
N ILE A 325 5.99 -9.49 -22.52
CA ILE A 325 4.65 -10.02 -22.22
C ILE A 325 3.67 -9.54 -23.30
N SER A 326 2.47 -10.11 -23.35
CA SER A 326 1.48 -9.71 -24.34
C SER A 326 1.02 -8.25 -24.14
N ASP A 327 0.59 -7.61 -25.21
CA ASP A 327 0.05 -6.23 -25.12
C ASP A 327 -1.22 -6.19 -24.27
N SER A 328 -2.03 -7.25 -24.29
CA SER A 328 -3.17 -7.40 -23.38
C SER A 328 -2.77 -7.42 -21.92
N ASP A 329 -1.66 -8.09 -21.58
CA ASP A 329 -1.15 -8.11 -20.20
C ASP A 329 -0.65 -6.73 -19.76
N LYS A 330 0.01 -5.99 -20.67
CA LYS A 330 0.43 -4.60 -20.42
C LYS A 330 -0.74 -3.69 -20.17
N ASP A 331 -1.82 -3.82 -20.95
CA ASP A 331 -3.05 -3.05 -20.77
C ASP A 331 -3.75 -3.38 -19.44
N MET A 332 -3.79 -4.65 -19.06
CA MET A 332 -4.30 -5.05 -17.74
C MET A 332 -3.51 -4.37 -16.61
N ILE A 333 -2.19 -4.44 -16.65
CA ILE A 333 -1.30 -3.89 -15.62
C ILE A 333 -1.40 -2.36 -15.54
N LEU A 334 -1.37 -1.69 -16.69
CA LEU A 334 -1.33 -0.22 -16.77
C LEU A 334 -2.70 0.43 -16.59
N THR A 335 -3.80 -0.32 -16.80
CA THR A 335 -5.13 0.29 -16.89
C THR A 335 -6.24 -0.53 -16.24
N GLU A 336 -6.55 -1.71 -16.81
CA GLU A 336 -7.85 -2.35 -16.60
C GLU A 336 -8.02 -2.89 -15.17
N ASN A 337 -6.94 -3.38 -14.54
CA ASN A 337 -7.02 -3.84 -13.15
C ASN A 337 -7.30 -2.70 -12.18
N ALA A 338 -6.63 -1.55 -12.35
CA ALA A 338 -6.88 -0.39 -11.51
C ALA A 338 -8.30 0.16 -11.71
N LYS A 339 -8.80 0.24 -12.96
CA LYS A 339 -10.19 0.61 -13.23
C LYS A 339 -11.18 -0.29 -12.48
N ARG A 340 -10.99 -1.60 -12.61
CA ARG A 340 -11.87 -2.60 -11.99
C ARG A 340 -11.86 -2.51 -10.47
N LEU A 341 -10.68 -2.40 -9.87
CA LEU A 341 -10.52 -2.42 -8.41
C LEU A 341 -10.97 -1.12 -7.76
N TYR A 342 -10.66 0.00 -8.37
CA TYR A 342 -10.97 1.33 -7.84
C TYR A 342 -12.23 1.96 -8.46
N ARG A 343 -12.96 1.23 -9.33
CA ARG A 343 -14.23 1.65 -9.95
C ARG A 343 -14.11 3.02 -10.65
N LEU A 344 -13.04 3.19 -11.44
CA LEU A 344 -12.73 4.44 -12.17
C LEU A 344 -13.46 4.55 -13.50
#